data_ea6d57a175889f9b741801299f7d878b
#
_entry.id   ea6d57a175889f9b741801299f7d878b
#
_cell.length_a   1.000
_cell.length_b   1.000
_cell.length_c   1.000
_cell.angle_alpha   90.00
_cell.angle_beta   90.00
_cell.angle_gamma   90.00
#
_symmetry.space_group_name_H-M   'P 1'
#
loop_
_entity.id
_entity.type
_entity.pdbx_description
1 polymer ?
#
loop_
_entity_poly.entity_id
_entity_poly.type
_entity_poly.pdbx_seq_one_letter_code
_entity_poly.pdbx_strand_id
1 'polypeptide(L)'
;MERKDVAQTDIAKQLYGTIAGNRWVQLFAGVIAMIVISNYQYSFTLFTPGMKQQFTGVPYAKIAAIFSMFILFETWPVPVAGYFVDRFGIRKLMILGSVGILAGWLLGGTMAKSVFELYIYYGVIAGTGAGIIYISCVANAVKWFPDRRGLAAGLTAAGFGGGAALTIIPIASTIDSLGWGGTMAIWGVAQGIIAFIMALILRHPPIGWMPLGWDVRARRVTKAVAQTKVEYTWNQTLKKPEFYLLYVMFLLACTGGLMATGNLSQISKSLNVANAKVWGLAIVPLTATLTSITNALSRILWGSISDRLGREFTMTLAFGIEALLIFMVTKIAGSPLSFVILFSFVFLFWGEIYSLFSATTGDIFGPKNASVNYGMLYSSKGMASILAGYGAALVAQYFLGSFIVPFYIAAGFCAISALLAFFALRPLVRSRIAKEVSKAPQPALAK
;
A
#
# COMPACT_ATOMS: atom_id res chain seq x y z
N MET A 1 25.64 4.30 34.32
CA MET A 1 25.26 4.96 33.07
C MET A 1 26.36 4.85 32.02
N GLU A 2 27.62 5.13 32.33
CA GLU A 2 28.78 5.10 31.40
C GLU A 2 29.08 3.74 30.73
N ARG A 3 28.95 2.60 31.40
CA ARG A 3 29.24 1.28 30.79
C ARG A 3 28.26 0.87 29.66
N LYS A 4 27.02 1.34 29.69
CA LYS A 4 26.04 1.08 28.61
C LYS A 4 26.32 1.93 27.38
N ASP A 5 26.80 3.15 27.57
CA ASP A 5 27.09 4.08 26.47
C ASP A 5 28.36 3.68 25.72
N VAL A 6 29.38 3.14 26.41
CA VAL A 6 30.62 2.64 25.81
C VAL A 6 30.37 1.40 24.96
N ALA A 7 29.58 0.43 25.46
CA ALA A 7 29.23 -0.78 24.72
C ALA A 7 28.37 -0.48 23.47
N GLN A 8 27.48 0.52 23.56
CA GLN A 8 26.69 0.98 22.40
C GLN A 8 27.54 1.64 21.32
N THR A 9 28.57 2.41 21.73
CA THR A 9 29.49 3.08 20.80
C THR A 9 30.37 2.07 20.06
N ASP A 10 30.80 1.01 20.71
CA ASP A 10 31.64 -0.03 20.12
C ASP A 10 30.85 -0.95 19.17
N ILE A 11 29.62 -1.33 19.50
CA ILE A 11 28.73 -2.08 18.62
C ILE A 11 28.36 -1.25 17.39
N ALA A 12 28.09 0.03 17.56
CA ALA A 12 27.83 0.94 16.46
C ALA A 12 29.05 1.05 15.53
N LYS A 13 30.27 1.26 16.08
CA LYS A 13 31.52 1.35 15.32
C LYS A 13 31.85 0.06 14.56
N GLN A 14 31.66 -1.12 15.17
CA GLN A 14 31.90 -2.40 14.49
C GLN A 14 30.93 -2.63 13.31
N LEU A 15 29.69 -2.16 13.40
CA LEU A 15 28.70 -2.31 12.34
C LEU A 15 28.82 -1.28 11.22
N TYR A 16 29.30 -0.06 11.52
CA TYR A 16 29.52 0.97 10.48
C TYR A 16 30.59 0.59 9.44
N GLY A 17 31.49 -0.36 9.76
CA GLY A 17 32.47 -0.89 8.83
C GLY A 17 31.98 -2.00 7.90
N THR A 18 30.77 -2.52 8.09
CA THR A 18 30.25 -3.62 7.26
C THR A 18 29.09 -3.16 6.38
N ILE A 19 29.02 -3.69 5.15
CA ILE A 19 27.88 -3.43 4.21
C ILE A 19 26.55 -3.76 4.89
N ALA A 20 26.50 -4.83 5.68
CA ALA A 20 25.29 -5.26 6.41
C ALA A 20 24.88 -4.33 7.57
N GLY A 21 25.80 -3.51 8.09
CA GLY A 21 25.53 -2.53 9.15
C GLY A 21 25.16 -1.14 8.64
N ASN A 22 25.20 -0.92 7.33
CA ASN A 22 24.84 0.37 6.75
C ASN A 22 23.30 0.48 6.63
N ARG A 23 22.70 1.43 7.36
CA ARG A 23 21.25 1.64 7.37
C ARG A 23 20.65 1.95 5.99
N TRP A 24 21.42 2.61 5.11
CA TRP A 24 20.97 2.92 3.76
C TRP A 24 20.91 1.66 2.89
N VAL A 25 21.89 0.75 3.03
CA VAL A 25 21.83 -0.56 2.35
C VAL A 25 20.61 -1.35 2.79
N GLN A 26 20.27 -1.34 4.09
CA GLN A 26 19.08 -1.99 4.62
C GLN A 26 17.79 -1.36 4.07
N LEU A 27 17.76 -0.03 3.96
CA LEU A 27 16.61 0.68 3.39
C LEU A 27 16.44 0.35 1.91
N PHE A 28 17.51 0.47 1.10
CA PHE A 28 17.43 0.22 -0.34
C PHE A 28 17.13 -1.25 -0.67
N ALA A 29 17.67 -2.20 0.09
CA ALA A 29 17.29 -3.61 -0.06
C ALA A 29 15.80 -3.83 0.21
N GLY A 30 15.23 -3.16 1.22
CA GLY A 30 13.80 -3.14 1.48
C GLY A 30 13.01 -2.50 0.34
N VAL A 31 13.45 -1.36 -0.20
CA VAL A 31 12.82 -0.68 -1.34
C VAL A 31 12.83 -1.57 -2.59
N ILE A 32 13.93 -2.27 -2.90
CA ILE A 32 14.01 -3.20 -4.03
C ILE A 32 13.01 -4.35 -3.84
N ALA A 33 12.92 -4.93 -2.65
CA ALA A 33 11.93 -5.97 -2.37
C ALA A 33 10.49 -5.45 -2.54
N MET A 34 10.21 -4.20 -2.16
CA MET A 34 8.91 -3.55 -2.37
C MET A 34 8.60 -3.29 -3.84
N ILE A 35 9.60 -2.89 -4.65
CA ILE A 35 9.48 -2.76 -6.10
C ILE A 35 9.06 -4.09 -6.72
N VAL A 36 9.68 -5.17 -6.29
CA VAL A 36 9.41 -6.51 -6.81
C VAL A 36 7.96 -6.95 -6.54
N ILE A 37 7.48 -6.81 -5.31
CA ILE A 37 6.10 -7.24 -4.98
C ILE A 37 5.02 -6.32 -5.55
N SER A 38 5.37 -5.12 -5.99
CA SER A 38 4.47 -4.14 -6.61
C SER A 38 3.73 -4.72 -7.82
N ASN A 39 4.41 -5.53 -8.63
CA ASN A 39 3.86 -6.11 -9.84
C ASN A 39 2.67 -7.05 -9.59
N TYR A 40 2.69 -7.78 -8.48
CA TYR A 40 1.60 -8.69 -8.11
C TYR A 40 0.27 -7.97 -7.95
N GLN A 41 0.29 -6.69 -7.61
CA GLN A 41 -0.91 -5.86 -7.55
C GLN A 41 -1.14 -5.09 -8.86
N TYR A 42 -0.14 -4.35 -9.34
CA TYR A 42 -0.33 -3.33 -10.38
C TYR A 42 -0.26 -3.85 -11.80
N SER A 43 0.29 -5.04 -12.06
CA SER A 43 0.26 -5.67 -13.38
C SER A 43 -0.91 -6.64 -13.60
N PHE A 44 -1.71 -6.94 -12.55
CA PHE A 44 -2.80 -7.92 -12.65
C PHE A 44 -3.72 -7.71 -13.85
N THR A 45 -4.10 -6.45 -14.10
CA THR A 45 -5.01 -6.10 -15.21
C THR A 45 -4.50 -6.53 -16.59
N LEU A 46 -3.18 -6.67 -16.77
CA LEU A 46 -2.56 -7.09 -18.03
C LEU A 46 -2.82 -8.57 -18.34
N PHE A 47 -2.96 -9.39 -17.31
CA PHE A 47 -3.21 -10.83 -17.43
C PHE A 47 -4.68 -11.17 -17.70
N THR A 48 -5.60 -10.26 -17.33
CA THR A 48 -7.05 -10.53 -17.40
C THR A 48 -7.60 -10.84 -18.79
N PRO A 49 -7.11 -10.24 -19.90
CA PRO A 49 -7.58 -10.61 -21.24
C PRO A 49 -7.24 -12.06 -21.59
N GLY A 50 -6.02 -12.52 -21.32
CA GLY A 50 -5.60 -13.89 -21.57
C GLY A 50 -6.32 -14.91 -20.67
N MET A 51 -6.51 -14.58 -19.40
CA MET A 51 -7.32 -15.40 -18.47
C MET A 51 -8.76 -15.54 -18.96
N LYS A 52 -9.38 -14.44 -19.42
CA LYS A 52 -10.75 -14.48 -19.96
C LYS A 52 -10.86 -15.33 -21.21
N GLN A 53 -9.83 -15.34 -22.04
CA GLN A 53 -9.78 -16.17 -23.24
C GLN A 53 -9.59 -17.66 -22.91
N GLN A 54 -8.78 -17.99 -21.90
CA GLN A 54 -8.55 -19.37 -21.49
C GLN A 54 -9.74 -19.95 -20.71
N PHE A 55 -10.33 -19.19 -19.79
CA PHE A 55 -11.45 -19.62 -18.96
C PHE A 55 -12.78 -19.20 -19.58
N THR A 56 -13.05 -19.70 -20.79
CA THR A 56 -14.31 -19.41 -21.51
C THR A 56 -15.52 -19.90 -20.70
N GLY A 57 -16.60 -19.10 -20.71
CA GLY A 57 -17.80 -19.41 -19.91
C GLY A 57 -17.74 -18.98 -18.44
N VAL A 58 -16.56 -18.60 -17.92
CA VAL A 58 -16.46 -18.06 -16.57
C VAL A 58 -16.80 -16.56 -16.60
N PRO A 59 -17.76 -16.09 -15.76
CA PRO A 59 -18.05 -14.67 -15.61
C PRO A 59 -16.82 -13.86 -15.22
N TYR A 60 -16.63 -12.67 -15.82
CA TYR A 60 -15.48 -11.82 -15.54
C TYR A 60 -15.34 -11.48 -14.04
N ALA A 61 -16.45 -11.34 -13.31
CA ALA A 61 -16.42 -11.09 -11.87
C ALA A 61 -15.62 -12.17 -11.10
N LYS A 62 -15.69 -13.44 -11.50
CA LYS A 62 -14.89 -14.51 -10.89
C LYS A 62 -13.39 -14.36 -11.21
N ILE A 63 -13.04 -13.86 -12.41
CA ILE A 63 -11.65 -13.55 -12.76
C ILE A 63 -11.16 -12.34 -11.94
N ALA A 64 -11.97 -11.28 -11.85
CA ALA A 64 -11.65 -10.11 -11.03
C ALA A 64 -11.51 -10.43 -9.53
N ALA A 65 -12.21 -11.48 -9.05
CA ALA A 65 -12.09 -11.95 -7.67
C ALA A 65 -10.68 -12.49 -7.34
N ILE A 66 -9.87 -12.91 -8.34
CA ILE A 66 -8.47 -13.30 -8.12
C ILE A 66 -7.68 -12.11 -7.53
N PHE A 67 -7.89 -10.91 -8.07
CA PHE A 67 -7.29 -9.68 -7.55
C PHE A 67 -7.76 -9.38 -6.12
N SER A 68 -9.06 -9.52 -5.86
CA SER A 68 -9.61 -9.33 -4.51
C SER A 68 -9.00 -10.30 -3.51
N MET A 69 -8.86 -11.57 -3.87
CA MET A 69 -8.21 -12.60 -3.04
C MET A 69 -6.75 -12.25 -2.77
N PHE A 70 -6.01 -11.80 -3.79
CA PHE A 70 -4.62 -11.40 -3.62
C PHE A 70 -4.49 -10.25 -2.59
N ILE A 71 -5.27 -9.18 -2.75
CA ILE A 71 -5.21 -8.02 -1.84
C ILE A 71 -5.69 -8.40 -0.43
N LEU A 72 -6.69 -9.27 -0.32
CA LEU A 72 -7.18 -9.74 0.97
C LEU A 72 -6.06 -10.48 1.72
N PHE A 73 -5.40 -11.42 1.07
CA PHE A 73 -4.30 -12.20 1.67
C PHE A 73 -2.97 -11.43 1.73
N GLU A 74 -2.80 -10.34 0.99
CA GLU A 74 -1.71 -9.39 1.18
C GLU A 74 -1.86 -8.58 2.46
N THR A 75 -3.09 -8.27 2.90
CA THR A 75 -3.32 -7.28 3.96
C THR A 75 -3.74 -7.90 5.29
N TRP A 76 -4.59 -8.92 5.30
CA TRP A 76 -5.13 -9.52 6.52
C TRP A 76 -4.10 -10.26 7.37
N PRO A 77 -3.10 -10.96 6.81
CA PRO A 77 -2.05 -11.57 7.60
C PRO A 77 -1.05 -10.58 8.20
N VAL A 78 -1.02 -9.31 7.73
CA VAL A 78 -0.02 -8.30 8.11
C VAL A 78 0.14 -8.12 9.63
N PRO A 79 -0.92 -8.01 10.45
CA PRO A 79 -0.76 -7.87 11.90
C PRO A 79 -0.07 -9.09 12.53
N VAL A 80 -0.43 -10.29 12.07
CA VAL A 80 0.13 -11.56 12.54
C VAL A 80 1.56 -11.74 12.04
N ALA A 81 1.81 -11.43 10.76
CA ALA A 81 3.14 -11.49 10.17
C ALA A 81 4.11 -10.54 10.86
N GLY A 82 3.67 -9.33 11.22
CA GLY A 82 4.48 -8.36 11.98
C GLY A 82 4.95 -8.92 13.32
N TYR A 83 4.08 -9.61 14.06
CA TYR A 83 4.46 -10.30 15.30
C TYR A 83 5.54 -11.38 15.06
N PHE A 84 5.38 -12.17 13.99
CA PHE A 84 6.37 -13.19 13.65
C PHE A 84 7.71 -12.61 13.17
N VAL A 85 7.69 -11.49 12.43
CA VAL A 85 8.91 -10.74 12.05
C VAL A 85 9.71 -10.33 13.28
N ASP A 86 9.04 -9.83 14.31
CA ASP A 86 9.70 -9.42 15.55
C ASP A 86 10.23 -10.62 16.36
N ARG A 87 9.52 -11.75 16.35
CA ARG A 87 9.89 -12.95 17.14
C ARG A 87 10.95 -13.83 16.47
N PHE A 88 10.83 -14.08 15.16
CA PHE A 88 11.71 -15.01 14.42
C PHE A 88 12.78 -14.31 13.59
N GLY A 89 12.71 -12.99 13.50
CA GLY A 89 13.63 -12.16 12.74
C GLY A 89 13.20 -11.97 11.29
N ILE A 90 13.56 -10.82 10.73
CA ILE A 90 13.14 -10.39 9.39
C ILE A 90 13.55 -11.36 8.28
N ARG A 91 14.78 -11.92 8.33
CA ARG A 91 15.34 -12.75 7.26
C ARG A 91 14.49 -13.99 6.99
N LYS A 92 14.08 -14.72 8.05
CA LYS A 92 13.31 -15.95 7.90
C LYS A 92 11.95 -15.69 7.27
N LEU A 93 11.29 -14.62 7.70
CA LEU A 93 9.99 -14.24 7.17
C LEU A 93 10.09 -13.72 5.73
N MET A 94 11.13 -12.95 5.41
CA MET A 94 11.39 -12.51 4.03
C MET A 94 11.67 -13.69 3.09
N ILE A 95 12.41 -14.71 3.52
CA ILE A 95 12.62 -15.95 2.75
C ILE A 95 11.28 -16.66 2.51
N LEU A 96 10.45 -16.82 3.55
CA LEU A 96 9.12 -17.40 3.42
C LEU A 96 8.26 -16.61 2.44
N GLY A 97 8.25 -15.28 2.55
CA GLY A 97 7.54 -14.39 1.63
C GLY A 97 8.02 -14.50 0.20
N SER A 98 9.34 -14.55 -0.04
CA SER A 98 9.91 -14.68 -1.38
C SER A 98 9.60 -16.03 -2.03
N VAL A 99 9.62 -17.12 -1.26
CA VAL A 99 9.16 -18.44 -1.75
C VAL A 99 7.66 -18.40 -2.07
N GLY A 100 6.84 -17.71 -1.24
CA GLY A 100 5.40 -17.58 -1.47
C GLY A 100 5.09 -16.84 -2.78
N ILE A 101 5.73 -15.68 -3.05
CA ILE A 101 5.49 -14.95 -4.30
C ILE A 101 5.99 -15.73 -5.52
N LEU A 102 7.15 -16.38 -5.44
CA LEU A 102 7.68 -17.24 -6.50
C LEU A 102 6.70 -18.39 -6.80
N ALA A 103 6.36 -19.17 -5.78
CA ALA A 103 5.50 -20.34 -5.92
C ALA A 103 4.11 -19.95 -6.45
N GLY A 104 3.52 -18.87 -5.92
CA GLY A 104 2.20 -18.44 -6.31
C GLY A 104 2.09 -18.07 -7.80
N TRP A 105 3.05 -17.32 -8.33
CA TRP A 105 3.05 -16.96 -9.75
C TRP A 105 3.54 -18.10 -10.65
N LEU A 106 4.53 -18.89 -10.22
CA LEU A 106 4.98 -20.04 -10.98
C LEU A 106 3.86 -21.09 -11.14
N LEU A 107 3.22 -21.47 -10.03
CA LEU A 107 2.11 -22.43 -10.07
C LEU A 107 0.89 -21.87 -10.79
N GLY A 108 0.56 -20.60 -10.56
CA GLY A 108 -0.53 -19.91 -11.26
C GLY A 108 -0.34 -19.85 -12.77
N GLY A 109 0.89 -19.63 -13.23
CA GLY A 109 1.21 -19.55 -14.65
C GLY A 109 1.34 -20.91 -15.35
N THR A 110 1.77 -21.96 -14.65
CA THR A 110 2.08 -23.28 -15.25
C THR A 110 1.04 -24.34 -14.98
N MET A 111 0.38 -24.33 -13.81
CA MET A 111 -0.47 -25.43 -13.35
C MET A 111 -1.95 -25.08 -13.26
N ALA A 112 -2.32 -23.79 -13.26
CA ALA A 112 -3.72 -23.40 -13.08
C ALA A 112 -4.59 -23.80 -14.28
N LYS A 113 -5.53 -24.71 -14.05
CA LYS A 113 -6.53 -25.19 -15.01
C LYS A 113 -7.91 -24.57 -14.74
N SER A 114 -8.10 -23.91 -13.61
CA SER A 114 -9.34 -23.30 -13.20
C SER A 114 -9.09 -21.96 -12.50
N VAL A 115 -10.11 -21.09 -12.47
CA VAL A 115 -10.07 -19.83 -11.72
C VAL A 115 -9.94 -20.07 -10.22
N PHE A 116 -10.48 -21.20 -9.71
CA PHE A 116 -10.35 -21.56 -8.29
C PHE A 116 -8.88 -21.82 -7.91
N GLU A 117 -8.11 -22.48 -8.75
CA GLU A 117 -6.68 -22.70 -8.52
C GLU A 117 -5.91 -21.39 -8.51
N LEU A 118 -6.30 -20.41 -9.34
CA LEU A 118 -5.72 -19.07 -9.29
C LEU A 118 -6.07 -18.31 -7.99
N TYR A 119 -7.24 -18.57 -7.39
CA TYR A 119 -7.52 -18.04 -6.05
C TYR A 119 -6.51 -18.54 -5.03
N ILE A 120 -6.12 -19.82 -5.12
CA ILE A 120 -5.13 -20.42 -4.20
C ILE A 120 -3.72 -19.91 -4.55
N TYR A 121 -3.28 -20.09 -5.79
CA TYR A 121 -1.89 -19.81 -6.17
C TYR A 121 -1.59 -18.32 -6.16
N TYR A 122 -2.36 -17.54 -6.93
CA TYR A 122 -2.16 -16.09 -7.01
C TYR A 122 -2.71 -15.39 -5.76
N GLY A 123 -3.95 -15.73 -5.36
CA GLY A 123 -4.64 -15.06 -4.26
C GLY A 123 -3.99 -15.35 -2.92
N VAL A 124 -4.06 -16.60 -2.46
CA VAL A 124 -3.64 -16.98 -1.11
C VAL A 124 -2.12 -17.03 -0.98
N ILE A 125 -1.44 -17.80 -1.84
CA ILE A 125 0.00 -18.05 -1.67
C ILE A 125 0.82 -16.80 -1.99
N ALA A 126 0.65 -16.20 -3.19
CA ALA A 126 1.40 -15.00 -3.54
C ALA A 126 0.97 -13.80 -2.72
N GLY A 127 -0.34 -13.64 -2.42
CA GLY A 127 -0.85 -12.55 -1.57
C GLY A 127 -0.23 -12.59 -0.16
N THR A 128 -0.25 -13.74 0.52
CA THR A 128 0.38 -13.90 1.83
C THR A 128 1.88 -13.64 1.77
N GLY A 129 2.56 -14.14 0.73
CA GLY A 129 3.98 -13.88 0.51
C GLY A 129 4.28 -12.39 0.36
N ALA A 130 3.49 -11.67 -0.43
CA ALA A 130 3.63 -10.22 -0.63
C ALA A 130 3.37 -9.44 0.66
N GLY A 131 2.36 -9.81 1.44
CA GLY A 131 2.04 -9.19 2.74
C GLY A 131 3.16 -9.36 3.77
N ILE A 132 3.77 -10.54 3.83
CA ILE A 132 4.94 -10.80 4.69
C ILE A 132 6.12 -9.91 4.29
N ILE A 133 6.43 -9.80 2.98
CA ILE A 133 7.51 -8.94 2.49
C ILE A 133 7.20 -7.48 2.80
N TYR A 134 5.97 -7.03 2.55
CA TYR A 134 5.53 -5.66 2.79
C TYR A 134 5.79 -5.23 4.23
N ILE A 135 5.24 -5.96 5.20
CA ILE A 135 5.38 -5.58 6.62
C ILE A 135 6.82 -5.69 7.11
N SER A 136 7.56 -6.69 6.62
CA SER A 136 8.97 -6.88 6.95
C SER A 136 9.82 -5.68 6.54
N CYS A 137 9.64 -5.20 5.31
CA CYS A 137 10.38 -4.05 4.78
C CYS A 137 10.03 -2.75 5.51
N VAL A 138 8.75 -2.47 5.72
CA VAL A 138 8.30 -1.25 6.42
C VAL A 138 8.78 -1.23 7.86
N ALA A 139 8.58 -2.33 8.61
CA ALA A 139 9.00 -2.42 10.00
C ALA A 139 10.52 -2.29 10.15
N ASN A 140 11.30 -2.91 9.25
CA ASN A 140 12.75 -2.83 9.27
C ASN A 140 13.25 -1.41 8.97
N ALA A 141 12.70 -0.75 7.96
CA ALA A 141 13.06 0.61 7.59
C ALA A 141 12.85 1.58 8.78
N VAL A 142 11.73 1.49 9.48
CA VAL A 142 11.43 2.33 10.65
C VAL A 142 12.38 2.06 11.82
N LYS A 143 12.82 0.79 12.01
CA LYS A 143 13.79 0.43 13.06
C LYS A 143 15.19 0.97 12.77
N TRP A 144 15.64 0.97 11.51
CA TRP A 144 16.93 1.51 11.10
C TRP A 144 16.98 3.05 11.06
N PHE A 145 15.82 3.71 10.93
CA PHE A 145 15.70 5.16 10.84
C PHE A 145 14.80 5.75 11.94
N PRO A 146 15.13 5.57 13.23
CA PRO A 146 14.34 6.14 14.31
C PRO A 146 14.34 7.69 14.29
N ASP A 147 15.38 8.29 13.72
CA ASP A 147 15.55 9.73 13.48
C ASP A 147 14.69 10.27 12.32
N ARG A 148 14.41 9.44 11.31
CA ARG A 148 13.71 9.81 10.06
C ARG A 148 12.67 8.77 9.66
N ARG A 149 11.83 8.35 10.61
CA ARG A 149 10.82 7.27 10.40
C ARG A 149 9.91 7.54 9.21
N GLY A 150 9.44 8.78 9.06
CA GLY A 150 8.57 9.18 7.94
C GLY A 150 9.26 9.03 6.57
N LEU A 151 10.52 9.45 6.46
CA LEU A 151 11.31 9.27 5.23
C LEU A 151 11.49 7.78 4.90
N ALA A 152 11.88 6.97 5.87
CA ALA A 152 12.14 5.55 5.65
C ALA A 152 10.86 4.79 5.27
N ALA A 153 9.76 4.99 6.00
CA ALA A 153 8.47 4.40 5.68
C ALA A 153 7.95 4.90 4.32
N GLY A 154 8.11 6.20 4.03
CA GLY A 154 7.69 6.82 2.78
C GLY A 154 8.42 6.26 1.57
N LEU A 155 9.76 6.16 1.62
CA LEU A 155 10.56 5.56 0.55
C LEU A 155 10.22 4.08 0.32
N THR A 156 10.05 3.32 1.41
CA THR A 156 9.64 1.92 1.32
C THR A 156 8.26 1.78 0.68
N ALA A 157 7.29 2.58 1.13
CA ALA A 157 5.95 2.59 0.56
C ALA A 157 5.91 3.10 -0.89
N ALA A 158 6.76 4.09 -1.26
CA ALA A 158 6.90 4.56 -2.63
C ALA A 158 7.47 3.47 -3.55
N GLY A 159 8.40 2.63 -3.05
CA GLY A 159 8.89 1.46 -3.75
C GLY A 159 7.77 0.51 -4.16
N PHE A 160 6.81 0.25 -3.25
CA PHE A 160 5.61 -0.53 -3.57
C PHE A 160 4.66 0.20 -4.54
N GLY A 161 4.42 1.48 -4.31
CA GLY A 161 3.47 2.26 -5.13
C GLY A 161 3.92 2.48 -6.56
N GLY A 162 5.23 2.71 -6.77
CA GLY A 162 5.82 3.06 -8.06
C GLY A 162 6.62 1.95 -8.73
N GLY A 163 6.90 0.86 -8.01
CA GLY A 163 7.82 -0.18 -8.48
C GLY A 163 7.40 -0.84 -9.78
N ALA A 164 6.10 -1.05 -9.96
CA ALA A 164 5.55 -1.63 -11.17
C ALA A 164 5.81 -0.80 -12.44
N ALA A 165 6.04 0.52 -12.31
CA ALA A 165 6.35 1.37 -13.45
C ALA A 165 7.58 0.91 -14.23
N LEU A 166 8.54 0.27 -13.56
CA LEU A 166 9.76 -0.24 -14.20
C LEU A 166 9.52 -1.48 -15.05
N THR A 167 8.46 -2.24 -14.80
CA THR A 167 8.29 -3.59 -15.33
C THR A 167 6.97 -3.83 -16.03
N ILE A 168 5.97 -2.95 -15.93
CA ILE A 168 4.66 -3.11 -16.58
C ILE A 168 4.82 -3.25 -18.11
N ILE A 169 5.63 -2.39 -18.76
CA ILE A 169 5.85 -2.46 -20.22
C ILE A 169 6.59 -3.75 -20.60
N PRO A 170 7.71 -4.13 -19.95
CA PRO A 170 8.34 -5.44 -20.18
C PRO A 170 7.41 -6.63 -19.94
N ILE A 171 6.57 -6.62 -18.88
CA ILE A 171 5.58 -7.67 -18.63
C ILE A 171 4.57 -7.75 -19.78
N ALA A 172 4.04 -6.60 -20.24
CA ALA A 172 3.11 -6.58 -21.36
C ALA A 172 3.72 -7.18 -22.62
N SER A 173 4.96 -6.81 -22.97
CA SER A 173 5.70 -7.38 -24.12
C SER A 173 5.95 -8.88 -23.95
N THR A 174 6.20 -9.35 -22.72
CA THR A 174 6.37 -10.79 -22.45
C THR A 174 5.05 -11.53 -22.61
N ILE A 175 3.90 -10.92 -22.26
CA ILE A 175 2.57 -11.51 -22.49
C ILE A 175 2.31 -11.72 -24.00
N ASP A 176 2.72 -10.76 -24.83
CA ASP A 176 2.56 -10.86 -26.27
C ASP A 176 3.34 -12.03 -26.86
N SER A 177 4.49 -12.40 -26.30
CA SER A 177 5.37 -13.47 -26.79
C SER A 177 5.12 -14.85 -26.16
N LEU A 178 4.84 -14.91 -24.85
CA LEU A 178 4.75 -16.16 -24.08
C LEU A 178 3.34 -16.46 -23.54
N GLY A 179 2.39 -15.56 -23.80
CA GLY A 179 1.07 -15.62 -23.19
C GLY A 179 1.10 -15.27 -21.69
N TRP A 180 -0.07 -15.14 -21.10
CA TRP A 180 -0.21 -14.74 -19.70
C TRP A 180 0.41 -15.73 -18.70
N GLY A 181 0.25 -17.03 -18.94
CA GLY A 181 0.76 -18.09 -18.05
C GLY A 181 2.28 -18.17 -18.06
N GLY A 182 2.89 -18.19 -19.26
CA GLY A 182 4.35 -18.21 -19.40
C GLY A 182 5.00 -16.95 -18.81
N THR A 183 4.39 -15.79 -19.01
CA THR A 183 4.83 -14.53 -18.42
C THR A 183 4.78 -14.58 -16.90
N MET A 184 3.67 -15.03 -16.34
CA MET A 184 3.52 -15.15 -14.87
C MET A 184 4.59 -16.07 -14.27
N ALA A 185 4.88 -17.21 -14.93
CA ALA A 185 5.90 -18.14 -14.47
C ALA A 185 7.30 -17.53 -14.47
N ILE A 186 7.74 -16.92 -15.58
CA ILE A 186 9.09 -16.35 -15.70
C ILE A 186 9.27 -15.17 -14.75
N TRP A 187 8.32 -14.23 -14.72
CA TRP A 187 8.39 -13.08 -13.82
C TRP A 187 8.27 -13.47 -12.36
N GLY A 188 7.47 -14.49 -12.04
CA GLY A 188 7.37 -15.03 -10.68
C GLY A 188 8.69 -15.58 -10.17
N VAL A 189 9.40 -16.34 -11.00
CA VAL A 189 10.75 -16.85 -10.68
C VAL A 189 11.75 -15.71 -10.54
N ALA A 190 11.82 -14.79 -11.51
CA ALA A 190 12.76 -13.69 -11.48
C ALA A 190 12.56 -12.78 -10.25
N GLN A 191 11.32 -12.40 -9.98
CA GLN A 191 10.99 -11.55 -8.84
C GLN A 191 11.17 -12.26 -7.50
N GLY A 192 10.83 -13.55 -7.43
CA GLY A 192 11.07 -14.36 -6.23
C GLY A 192 12.54 -14.50 -5.90
N ILE A 193 13.41 -14.69 -6.91
CA ILE A 193 14.86 -14.73 -6.73
C ILE A 193 15.38 -13.37 -6.23
N ILE A 194 14.95 -12.26 -6.83
CA ILE A 194 15.37 -10.92 -6.37
C ILE A 194 14.92 -10.69 -4.91
N ALA A 195 13.68 -11.01 -4.57
CA ALA A 195 13.18 -10.89 -3.20
C ALA A 195 13.97 -11.78 -2.23
N PHE A 196 14.33 -12.99 -2.64
CA PHE A 196 15.17 -13.91 -1.85
C PHE A 196 16.57 -13.34 -1.62
N ILE A 197 17.23 -12.76 -2.64
CA ILE A 197 18.53 -12.10 -2.49
C ILE A 197 18.42 -10.92 -1.50
N MET A 198 17.35 -10.11 -1.60
CA MET A 198 17.11 -9.03 -0.63
C MET A 198 16.89 -9.56 0.79
N ALA A 199 16.21 -10.72 0.93
CA ALA A 199 16.04 -11.38 2.23
C ALA A 199 17.36 -11.77 2.89
N LEU A 200 18.38 -12.15 2.11
CA LEU A 200 19.72 -12.48 2.64
C LEU A 200 20.47 -11.24 3.14
N ILE A 201 20.21 -10.07 2.53
CA ILE A 201 20.84 -8.78 2.90
C ILE A 201 20.17 -8.18 4.14
N LEU A 202 18.82 -8.28 4.23
CA LEU A 202 18.04 -7.62 5.28
C LEU A 202 18.31 -8.20 6.68
N ARG A 203 18.50 -7.30 7.65
CA ARG A 203 18.72 -7.61 9.07
C ARG A 203 18.07 -6.54 9.94
N HIS A 204 17.64 -6.92 11.14
CA HIS A 204 17.25 -5.93 12.15
C HIS A 204 18.48 -5.20 12.69
N PRO A 205 18.34 -3.92 13.07
CA PRO A 205 19.36 -3.25 13.85
C PRO A 205 19.56 -3.96 15.19
N PRO A 206 20.79 -3.96 15.76
CA PRO A 206 21.06 -4.50 17.09
C PRO A 206 20.20 -3.82 18.16
N ILE A 207 19.97 -4.53 19.25
CA ILE A 207 19.26 -3.97 20.40
C ILE A 207 20.00 -2.75 20.93
N GLY A 208 19.28 -1.62 21.05
CA GLY A 208 19.88 -0.36 21.52
C GLY A 208 20.62 0.44 20.45
N TRP A 209 20.60 0.01 19.17
CA TRP A 209 21.20 0.77 18.08
C TRP A 209 20.53 2.13 17.90
N MET A 210 21.34 3.17 17.76
CA MET A 210 20.91 4.55 17.51
C MET A 210 21.81 5.19 16.46
N PRO A 211 21.30 6.07 15.58
CA PRO A 211 22.13 6.83 14.66
C PRO A 211 23.07 7.78 15.42
N LEU A 212 24.28 7.97 14.89
CA LEU A 212 25.24 8.91 15.45
C LEU A 212 24.67 10.33 15.46
N GLY A 213 24.83 11.04 16.59
CA GLY A 213 24.41 12.44 16.74
C GLY A 213 22.89 12.63 16.91
N TRP A 214 22.11 11.57 17.11
CA TRP A 214 20.67 11.69 17.35
C TRP A 214 20.33 11.79 18.83
N ASP A 215 19.73 12.91 19.22
CA ASP A 215 19.17 13.10 20.57
C ASP A 215 17.64 12.84 20.55
N VAL A 216 17.21 11.86 21.35
CA VAL A 216 15.79 11.50 21.51
C VAL A 216 14.94 12.67 22.03
N ARG A 217 15.57 13.61 22.76
CA ARG A 217 14.89 14.76 23.38
C ARG A 217 14.61 15.91 22.39
N ALA A 218 15.30 15.93 21.23
CA ALA A 218 15.21 17.03 20.25
C ALA A 218 14.03 16.89 19.26
N ARG A 219 13.03 16.04 19.51
CA ARG A 219 11.89 15.83 18.60
C ARG A 219 11.03 17.09 18.51
N ARG A 220 11.13 17.83 17.39
CA ARG A 220 10.23 18.95 17.09
C ARG A 220 8.84 18.40 16.74
N VAL A 221 7.86 18.67 17.58
CA VAL A 221 6.43 18.46 17.27
C VAL A 221 5.93 19.71 16.53
N THR A 222 5.49 19.55 15.30
CA THR A 222 4.84 20.66 14.56
C THR A 222 3.46 20.93 15.17
N LYS A 223 3.15 22.20 15.46
CA LYS A 223 1.88 22.63 16.10
C LYS A 223 0.61 22.32 15.28
N ALA A 224 0.77 22.00 13.98
CA ALA A 224 -0.35 21.81 13.07
C ALA A 224 -1.08 20.48 13.23
N VAL A 225 -0.41 19.45 13.79
CA VAL A 225 -0.96 18.09 13.94
C VAL A 225 -1.27 17.83 15.40
N ALA A 226 -2.53 17.50 15.67
CA ALA A 226 -2.98 17.12 17.01
C ALA A 226 -2.50 15.68 17.30
N GLN A 227 -1.65 15.51 18.34
CA GLN A 227 -1.10 14.22 18.72
C GLN A 227 -1.50 13.85 20.15
N THR A 228 -1.89 12.58 20.36
CA THR A 228 -2.13 12.03 21.68
C THR A 228 -0.81 11.84 22.44
N LYS A 229 -0.88 11.97 23.77
CA LYS A 229 0.21 11.58 24.69
C LYS A 229 0.05 10.14 25.20
N VAL A 230 -1.05 9.47 24.86
CA VAL A 230 -1.39 8.13 25.34
C VAL A 230 -0.95 7.10 24.30
N GLU A 231 -0.24 6.07 24.76
CA GLU A 231 0.23 4.96 23.91
C GLU A 231 -0.79 3.81 23.97
N TYR A 232 -1.68 3.75 22.99
CA TYR A 232 -2.72 2.72 22.93
C TYR A 232 -2.14 1.40 22.39
N THR A 233 -2.43 0.32 23.11
CA THR A 233 -2.21 -1.04 22.60
C THR A 233 -3.29 -1.40 21.55
N TRP A 234 -3.04 -2.43 20.76
CA TRP A 234 -3.99 -2.89 19.73
C TRP A 234 -5.40 -3.18 20.29
N ASN A 235 -5.49 -3.83 21.46
CA ASN A 235 -6.77 -4.14 22.12
C ASN A 235 -7.50 -2.87 22.60
N GLN A 236 -6.75 -1.86 23.06
CA GLN A 236 -7.33 -0.58 23.43
C GLN A 236 -7.77 0.23 22.20
N THR A 237 -7.02 0.14 21.09
CA THR A 237 -7.35 0.78 19.81
C THR A 237 -8.67 0.26 19.26
N LEU A 238 -8.89 -1.06 19.28
CA LEU A 238 -10.15 -1.67 18.85
C LEU A 238 -11.38 -1.27 19.67
N LYS A 239 -11.20 -0.70 20.86
CA LYS A 239 -12.30 -0.19 21.70
C LYS A 239 -12.64 1.28 21.41
N LYS A 240 -11.95 1.93 20.46
CA LYS A 240 -12.12 3.34 20.15
C LYS A 240 -12.94 3.56 18.89
N PRO A 241 -13.95 4.44 18.91
CA PRO A 241 -14.78 4.72 17.74
C PRO A 241 -13.97 5.33 16.58
N GLU A 242 -12.88 6.05 16.89
CA GLU A 242 -11.98 6.61 15.89
C GLU A 242 -11.35 5.54 14.99
N PHE A 243 -11.10 4.34 15.54
CA PHE A 243 -10.56 3.23 14.76
C PHE A 243 -11.55 2.78 13.68
N TYR A 244 -12.80 2.57 14.03
CA TYR A 244 -13.83 2.14 13.09
C TYR A 244 -14.16 3.22 12.06
N LEU A 245 -14.15 4.48 12.47
CA LEU A 245 -14.32 5.59 11.55
C LEU A 245 -13.19 5.64 10.51
N LEU A 246 -11.94 5.54 10.96
CA LEU A 246 -10.78 5.44 10.06
C LEU A 246 -10.85 4.20 9.18
N TYR A 247 -11.29 3.05 9.71
CA TYR A 247 -11.44 1.80 8.97
C TYR A 247 -12.42 1.95 7.81
N VAL A 248 -13.60 2.53 8.06
CA VAL A 248 -14.61 2.78 7.04
C VAL A 248 -14.12 3.80 6.02
N MET A 249 -13.51 4.90 6.46
CA MET A 249 -12.94 5.91 5.57
C MET A 249 -11.87 5.32 4.65
N PHE A 250 -10.97 4.51 5.20
CA PHE A 250 -9.94 3.83 4.42
C PHE A 250 -10.54 2.88 3.38
N LEU A 251 -11.51 2.06 3.80
CA LEU A 251 -12.23 1.14 2.92
C LEU A 251 -12.86 1.89 1.75
N LEU A 252 -13.62 2.95 2.03
CA LEU A 252 -14.34 3.71 1.01
C LEU A 252 -13.37 4.40 0.04
N ALA A 253 -12.41 5.18 0.54
CA ALA A 253 -11.45 5.89 -0.29
C ALA A 253 -10.55 4.94 -1.09
N CYS A 254 -10.16 3.79 -0.52
CA CYS A 254 -9.30 2.83 -1.19
C CYS A 254 -9.97 2.12 -2.39
N THR A 255 -11.32 2.03 -2.40
CA THR A 255 -12.07 1.25 -3.39
C THR A 255 -11.87 1.78 -4.82
N GLY A 256 -11.85 3.09 -5.03
CA GLY A 256 -11.75 3.71 -6.36
C GLY A 256 -10.48 3.35 -7.11
N GLY A 257 -9.33 3.58 -6.50
CA GLY A 257 -8.06 3.26 -7.14
C GLY A 257 -7.77 1.76 -7.23
N LEU A 258 -8.22 0.93 -6.27
CA LEU A 258 -8.15 -0.53 -6.40
C LEU A 258 -9.00 -1.03 -7.57
N MET A 259 -10.20 -0.46 -7.78
CA MET A 259 -11.04 -0.78 -8.93
C MET A 259 -10.33 -0.44 -10.23
N ALA A 260 -9.75 0.75 -10.32
CA ALA A 260 -8.97 1.16 -11.48
C ALA A 260 -7.77 0.22 -11.72
N THR A 261 -7.03 -0.14 -10.66
CA THR A 261 -5.87 -1.06 -10.75
C THR A 261 -6.27 -2.44 -11.27
N GLY A 262 -7.28 -3.05 -10.68
CA GLY A 262 -7.66 -4.43 -10.99
C GLY A 262 -8.39 -4.60 -12.31
N ASN A 263 -9.09 -3.55 -12.78
CA ASN A 263 -9.99 -3.63 -13.94
C ASN A 263 -9.62 -2.70 -15.10
N LEU A 264 -8.42 -2.07 -15.12
CA LEU A 264 -8.03 -1.04 -16.11
C LEU A 264 -8.25 -1.51 -17.56
N SER A 265 -7.93 -2.77 -17.86
CA SER A 265 -8.15 -3.35 -19.19
C SER A 265 -9.63 -3.41 -19.58
N GLN A 266 -10.53 -3.74 -18.65
CA GLN A 266 -11.97 -3.77 -18.94
C GLN A 266 -12.58 -2.37 -18.97
N ILE A 267 -12.07 -1.47 -18.13
CA ILE A 267 -12.44 -0.06 -18.11
C ILE A 267 -12.11 0.59 -19.46
N SER A 268 -10.89 0.34 -20.00
CA SER A 268 -10.49 0.87 -21.30
C SER A 268 -11.39 0.37 -22.44
N LYS A 269 -11.88 -0.88 -22.34
CA LYS A 269 -12.88 -1.44 -23.28
C LYS A 269 -14.23 -0.74 -23.15
N SER A 270 -14.72 -0.53 -21.93
CA SER A 270 -16.02 0.14 -21.72
C SER A 270 -16.03 1.62 -22.13
N LEU A 271 -14.85 2.24 -22.23
CA LEU A 271 -14.66 3.61 -22.71
C LEU A 271 -14.20 3.68 -24.20
N ASN A 272 -14.18 2.54 -24.90
CA ASN A 272 -13.80 2.41 -26.32
C ASN A 272 -12.38 2.89 -26.68
N VAL A 273 -11.45 2.82 -25.72
CA VAL A 273 -10.04 3.24 -25.92
C VAL A 273 -9.04 2.08 -25.87
N ALA A 274 -9.49 0.84 -25.66
CA ALA A 274 -8.63 -0.32 -25.36
C ALA A 274 -7.55 -0.60 -26.42
N ASN A 275 -7.85 -0.36 -27.71
CA ASN A 275 -6.94 -0.62 -28.83
C ASN A 275 -6.11 0.60 -29.22
N ALA A 276 -6.26 1.72 -28.49
CA ALA A 276 -5.56 2.95 -28.80
C ALA A 276 -4.09 2.88 -28.39
N LYS A 277 -3.28 3.68 -29.10
CA LYS A 277 -1.88 3.94 -28.74
C LYS A 277 -1.70 5.42 -28.47
N VAL A 278 -0.91 5.72 -27.44
CA VAL A 278 -0.48 7.08 -27.11
C VAL A 278 1.04 7.05 -27.06
N TRP A 279 1.70 7.96 -27.77
CA TRP A 279 3.17 7.98 -27.94
C TRP A 279 3.77 6.64 -28.42
N GLY A 280 3.04 5.92 -29.28
CA GLY A 280 3.46 4.60 -29.81
C GLY A 280 3.26 3.42 -28.86
N LEU A 281 2.87 3.63 -27.60
CA LEU A 281 2.64 2.60 -26.59
C LEU A 281 1.14 2.26 -26.47
N ALA A 282 0.84 0.98 -26.23
CA ALA A 282 -0.53 0.54 -25.94
C ALA A 282 -1.06 1.22 -24.68
N ILE A 283 -2.33 1.64 -24.72
CA ILE A 283 -2.91 2.53 -23.70
C ILE A 283 -2.93 1.92 -22.29
N VAL A 284 -3.22 0.62 -22.16
CA VAL A 284 -3.34 -0.03 -20.85
C VAL A 284 -1.98 -0.11 -20.13
N PRO A 285 -0.90 -0.65 -20.74
CA PRO A 285 0.43 -0.64 -20.11
C PRO A 285 0.94 0.78 -19.85
N LEU A 286 0.73 1.72 -20.76
CA LEU A 286 1.14 3.12 -20.56
C LEU A 286 0.43 3.74 -19.38
N THR A 287 -0.90 3.62 -19.29
CA THR A 287 -1.69 4.16 -18.17
C THR A 287 -1.28 3.52 -16.87
N ALA A 288 -1.12 2.19 -16.81
CA ALA A 288 -0.69 1.49 -15.62
C ALA A 288 0.71 1.92 -15.15
N THR A 289 1.62 2.20 -16.09
CA THR A 289 2.97 2.73 -15.79
C THR A 289 2.89 4.13 -15.16
N LEU A 290 2.16 5.05 -15.81
CA LEU A 290 2.04 6.43 -15.33
C LEU A 290 1.27 6.51 -14.00
N THR A 291 0.23 5.72 -13.83
CA THR A 291 -0.50 5.63 -12.55
C THR A 291 0.38 5.11 -11.41
N SER A 292 1.31 4.18 -11.68
CA SER A 292 2.28 3.72 -10.69
C SER A 292 3.25 4.84 -10.29
N ILE A 293 3.73 5.64 -11.25
CA ILE A 293 4.61 6.80 -10.97
C ILE A 293 3.88 7.82 -10.11
N THR A 294 2.66 8.22 -10.51
CA THR A 294 1.89 9.22 -9.78
C THR A 294 1.46 8.73 -8.39
N ASN A 295 1.19 7.43 -8.22
CA ASN A 295 0.95 6.79 -6.93
C ASN A 295 2.16 6.91 -5.98
N ALA A 296 3.39 6.71 -6.49
CA ALA A 296 4.58 6.89 -5.67
C ALA A 296 4.78 8.35 -5.25
N LEU A 297 4.62 9.28 -6.21
CA LEU A 297 4.72 10.73 -5.96
C LEU A 297 3.66 11.21 -4.96
N SER A 298 2.44 10.71 -5.07
CA SER A 298 1.33 11.00 -4.17
C SER A 298 1.70 10.81 -2.70
N ARG A 299 2.33 9.69 -2.36
CA ARG A 299 2.69 9.34 -0.98
C ARG A 299 3.65 10.34 -0.35
N ILE A 300 4.60 10.83 -1.12
CA ILE A 300 5.60 11.83 -0.67
C ILE A 300 4.96 13.22 -0.57
N LEU A 301 4.22 13.61 -1.61
CA LEU A 301 3.62 14.92 -1.74
C LEU A 301 2.59 15.16 -0.62
N TRP A 302 1.59 14.30 -0.52
CA TRP A 302 0.49 14.47 0.42
C TRP A 302 0.89 14.23 1.87
N GLY A 303 1.85 13.33 2.11
CA GLY A 303 2.47 13.19 3.43
C GLY A 303 3.04 14.53 3.92
N SER A 304 3.82 15.22 3.07
CA SER A 304 4.42 16.53 3.37
C SER A 304 3.38 17.65 3.53
N ILE A 305 2.33 17.64 2.69
CA ILE A 305 1.22 18.60 2.79
C ILE A 305 0.47 18.42 4.10
N SER A 306 0.21 17.17 4.50
CA SER A 306 -0.55 16.87 5.72
C SER A 306 0.17 17.28 7.01
N ASP A 307 1.50 17.31 6.99
CA ASP A 307 2.29 17.81 8.12
C ASP A 307 2.11 19.33 8.34
N ARG A 308 1.70 20.07 7.30
CA ARG A 308 1.48 21.52 7.35
C ARG A 308 0.01 21.90 7.56
N LEU A 309 -0.91 21.22 6.86
CA LEU A 309 -2.34 21.54 6.88
C LEU A 309 -3.13 20.78 7.96
N GLY A 310 -2.53 19.72 8.54
CA GLY A 310 -3.21 18.78 9.43
C GLY A 310 -3.83 17.61 8.67
N ARG A 311 -3.95 16.46 9.37
CA ARG A 311 -4.34 15.17 8.76
C ARG A 311 -5.76 15.21 8.19
N GLU A 312 -6.71 15.61 9.01
CA GLU A 312 -8.14 15.52 8.69
C GLU A 312 -8.51 16.46 7.53
N PHE A 313 -7.96 17.68 7.52
CA PHE A 313 -8.21 18.62 6.45
C PHE A 313 -7.59 18.17 5.12
N THR A 314 -6.39 17.60 5.17
CA THR A 314 -5.71 17.04 3.99
C THR A 314 -6.49 15.86 3.43
N MET A 315 -7.01 14.94 4.28
CA MET A 315 -7.88 13.85 3.86
C MET A 315 -9.15 14.39 3.18
N THR A 316 -9.79 15.42 3.75
CA THR A 316 -10.98 16.04 3.16
C THR A 316 -10.71 16.55 1.76
N LEU A 317 -9.61 17.27 1.58
CA LEU A 317 -9.23 17.86 0.29
C LEU A 317 -8.88 16.77 -0.73
N ALA A 318 -8.02 15.81 -0.35
CA ALA A 318 -7.52 14.79 -1.24
C ALA A 318 -8.64 13.86 -1.72
N PHE A 319 -9.45 13.32 -0.79
CA PHE A 319 -10.56 12.43 -1.14
C PHE A 319 -11.68 13.17 -1.89
N GLY A 320 -11.91 14.46 -1.61
CA GLY A 320 -12.86 15.27 -2.36
C GLY A 320 -12.43 15.48 -3.81
N ILE A 321 -11.15 15.78 -4.05
CA ILE A 321 -10.62 15.90 -5.41
C ILE A 321 -10.57 14.53 -6.10
N GLU A 322 -10.21 13.48 -5.40
CA GLU A 322 -10.25 12.10 -5.93
C GLU A 322 -11.66 11.74 -6.40
N ALA A 323 -12.69 12.03 -5.61
CA ALA A 323 -14.09 11.79 -5.97
C ALA A 323 -14.47 12.53 -7.27
N LEU A 324 -14.07 13.79 -7.40
CA LEU A 324 -14.30 14.59 -8.61
C LEU A 324 -13.58 14.00 -9.81
N LEU A 325 -12.31 13.62 -9.66
CA LEU A 325 -11.51 13.03 -10.75
C LEU A 325 -12.10 11.69 -11.22
N ILE A 326 -12.50 10.81 -10.29
CA ILE A 326 -13.15 9.53 -10.62
C ILE A 326 -14.46 9.79 -11.37
N PHE A 327 -15.26 10.76 -10.95
CA PHE A 327 -16.48 11.18 -11.67
C PHE A 327 -16.14 11.69 -13.07
N MET A 328 -15.11 12.52 -13.23
CA MET A 328 -14.68 13.05 -14.53
C MET A 328 -14.21 11.96 -15.49
N VAL A 329 -13.61 10.87 -15.00
CA VAL A 329 -13.25 9.72 -15.85
C VAL A 329 -14.44 9.24 -16.67
N THR A 330 -15.64 9.17 -16.08
CA THR A 330 -16.84 8.69 -16.77
C THR A 330 -17.36 9.66 -17.85
N LYS A 331 -16.96 10.92 -17.82
CA LYS A 331 -17.45 11.97 -18.73
C LYS A 331 -16.48 12.31 -19.86
N ILE A 332 -15.19 12.33 -19.57
CA ILE A 332 -14.20 12.90 -20.50
C ILE A 332 -13.04 11.97 -20.83
N ALA A 333 -12.99 10.74 -20.30
CA ALA A 333 -11.96 9.76 -20.62
C ALA A 333 -12.21 9.00 -21.94
N GLY A 334 -13.11 9.49 -22.79
CA GLY A 334 -13.41 8.88 -24.10
C GLY A 334 -12.33 9.10 -25.17
N SER A 335 -11.35 9.99 -24.95
CA SER A 335 -10.16 10.08 -25.81
C SER A 335 -8.97 9.36 -25.17
N PRO A 336 -8.06 8.76 -25.99
CA PRO A 336 -6.90 8.04 -25.48
C PRO A 336 -6.01 8.87 -24.56
N LEU A 337 -5.76 10.12 -24.89
CA LEU A 337 -4.90 11.01 -24.12
C LEU A 337 -5.57 11.43 -22.81
N SER A 338 -6.87 11.80 -22.85
CA SER A 338 -7.60 12.16 -21.63
C SER A 338 -7.74 10.97 -20.68
N PHE A 339 -7.89 9.75 -21.18
CA PHE A 339 -7.86 8.53 -20.38
C PHE A 339 -6.56 8.41 -19.57
N VAL A 340 -5.41 8.50 -20.24
CA VAL A 340 -4.09 8.40 -19.60
C VAL A 340 -3.90 9.51 -18.55
N ILE A 341 -4.22 10.74 -18.88
CA ILE A 341 -4.04 11.90 -17.99
C ILE A 341 -4.93 11.79 -16.76
N LEU A 342 -6.23 11.53 -16.96
CA LEU A 342 -7.18 11.47 -15.84
C LEU A 342 -6.85 10.34 -14.86
N PHE A 343 -6.53 9.14 -15.37
CA PHE A 343 -6.11 8.04 -14.48
C PHE A 343 -4.83 8.38 -13.73
N SER A 344 -3.87 9.06 -14.35
CA SER A 344 -2.66 9.50 -13.68
C SER A 344 -2.97 10.50 -12.55
N PHE A 345 -3.92 11.41 -12.76
CA PHE A 345 -4.36 12.33 -11.72
C PHE A 345 -5.16 11.62 -10.62
N VAL A 346 -6.04 10.67 -10.94
CA VAL A 346 -6.73 9.85 -9.92
C VAL A 346 -5.70 9.23 -8.98
N PHE A 347 -4.63 8.63 -9.52
CA PHE A 347 -3.60 8.00 -8.67
C PHE A 347 -2.71 8.98 -7.93
N LEU A 348 -2.59 10.23 -8.39
CA LEU A 348 -1.93 11.31 -7.66
C LEU A 348 -2.71 11.71 -6.39
N PHE A 349 -4.02 11.47 -6.36
CA PHE A 349 -4.92 11.74 -5.23
C PHE A 349 -5.39 10.47 -4.50
N TRP A 350 -4.96 9.28 -4.95
CA TRP A 350 -5.28 8.01 -4.31
C TRP A 350 -4.12 7.43 -3.49
N GLY A 351 -2.87 7.61 -3.95
CA GLY A 351 -1.70 6.99 -3.31
C GLY A 351 -1.43 7.51 -1.89
N GLU A 352 -1.92 8.72 -1.56
CA GLU A 352 -1.77 9.34 -0.25
C GLU A 352 -2.49 8.59 0.87
N ILE A 353 -3.50 7.80 0.57
CA ILE A 353 -4.25 6.99 1.55
C ILE A 353 -3.27 6.23 2.45
N TYR A 354 -2.26 5.61 1.87
CA TYR A 354 -1.28 4.80 2.61
C TYR A 354 -0.38 5.61 3.54
N SER A 355 -0.06 6.84 3.19
CA SER A 355 0.74 7.74 4.04
C SER A 355 -0.11 8.47 5.08
N LEU A 356 -1.30 8.96 4.68
CA LEU A 356 -2.18 9.71 5.57
C LEU A 356 -2.75 8.85 6.70
N PHE A 357 -3.30 7.66 6.38
CA PHE A 357 -3.86 6.78 7.40
C PHE A 357 -2.79 6.22 8.34
N SER A 358 -1.58 5.92 7.82
CA SER A 358 -0.45 5.49 8.63
C SER A 358 -0.03 6.57 9.64
N ALA A 359 0.15 7.80 9.16
CA ALA A 359 0.51 8.94 10.00
C ALA A 359 -0.59 9.26 11.03
N THR A 360 -1.85 9.32 10.58
CA THR A 360 -3.01 9.59 11.44
C THR A 360 -3.16 8.54 12.54
N THR A 361 -2.92 7.25 12.24
CA THR A 361 -2.94 6.18 13.24
C THR A 361 -1.90 6.42 14.33
N GLY A 362 -0.68 6.81 13.94
CA GLY A 362 0.38 7.17 14.90
C GLY A 362 0.03 8.40 15.74
N ASP A 363 -0.59 9.41 15.14
CA ASP A 363 -0.98 10.65 15.82
C ASP A 363 -2.16 10.43 16.80
N ILE A 364 -3.12 9.56 16.45
CA ILE A 364 -4.33 9.31 17.27
C ILE A 364 -4.08 8.25 18.35
N PHE A 365 -3.33 7.19 18.06
CA PHE A 365 -3.17 6.05 18.97
C PHE A 365 -1.77 5.93 19.61
N GLY A 366 -0.89 6.87 19.32
CA GLY A 366 0.49 6.90 19.83
C GLY A 366 1.50 6.15 18.95
N PRO A 367 2.75 6.66 18.89
CA PRO A 367 3.78 6.14 18.00
C PRO A 367 4.38 4.79 18.44
N LYS A 368 4.27 4.41 19.71
CA LYS A 368 4.89 3.18 20.24
C LYS A 368 4.35 1.91 19.58
N ASN A 369 3.03 1.84 19.38
CA ASN A 369 2.34 0.69 18.81
C ASN A 369 1.80 0.99 17.39
N ALA A 370 2.27 2.06 16.74
CA ALA A 370 1.72 2.54 15.48
C ALA A 370 1.75 1.48 14.37
N SER A 371 2.79 0.65 14.29
CA SER A 371 2.90 -0.40 13.27
C SER A 371 1.81 -1.46 13.40
N VAL A 372 1.51 -1.92 14.61
CA VAL A 372 0.47 -2.93 14.85
C VAL A 372 -0.92 -2.32 14.64
N ASN A 373 -1.14 -1.12 15.18
CA ASN A 373 -2.42 -0.41 15.06
C ASN A 373 -2.73 -0.07 13.59
N TYR A 374 -1.72 0.38 12.83
CA TYR A 374 -1.87 0.60 11.40
C TYR A 374 -2.03 -0.72 10.62
N GLY A 375 -1.34 -1.79 10.99
CA GLY A 375 -1.50 -3.11 10.37
C GLY A 375 -2.95 -3.61 10.45
N MET A 376 -3.61 -3.41 11.61
CA MET A 376 -5.04 -3.71 11.75
C MET A 376 -5.90 -2.81 10.86
N LEU A 377 -5.60 -1.51 10.83
CA LEU A 377 -6.31 -0.57 9.96
C LEU A 377 -6.11 -0.90 8.47
N TYR A 378 -4.90 -1.31 8.09
CA TYR A 378 -4.53 -1.69 6.72
C TYR A 378 -5.34 -2.87 6.17
N SER A 379 -5.91 -3.73 7.04
CA SER A 379 -6.81 -4.81 6.63
C SER A 379 -8.08 -4.30 5.93
N SER A 380 -8.47 -3.03 6.11
CA SER A 380 -9.56 -2.39 5.39
C SER A 380 -9.33 -2.32 3.87
N LYS A 381 -8.06 -2.24 3.41
CA LYS A 381 -7.69 -2.38 1.99
C LYS A 381 -8.12 -3.73 1.43
N GLY A 382 -7.98 -4.81 2.21
CA GLY A 382 -8.46 -6.14 1.84
C GLY A 382 -9.97 -6.17 1.62
N MET A 383 -10.74 -5.57 2.52
CA MET A 383 -12.19 -5.45 2.36
C MET A 383 -12.56 -4.55 1.17
N ALA A 384 -11.86 -3.44 0.98
CA ALA A 384 -12.04 -2.56 -0.18
C ALA A 384 -11.81 -3.30 -1.51
N SER A 385 -10.87 -4.24 -1.56
CA SER A 385 -10.58 -5.01 -2.76
C SER A 385 -11.73 -5.93 -3.20
N ILE A 386 -12.54 -6.42 -2.25
CA ILE A 386 -13.73 -7.21 -2.55
C ILE A 386 -14.74 -6.34 -3.30
N LEU A 387 -14.93 -5.09 -2.86
CA LEU A 387 -15.79 -4.14 -3.54
C LEU A 387 -15.21 -3.71 -4.89
N ALA A 388 -13.90 -3.47 -4.94
CA ALA A 388 -13.20 -2.94 -6.10
C ALA A 388 -12.97 -3.96 -7.22
N GLY A 389 -12.65 -5.20 -6.89
CA GLY A 389 -12.43 -6.28 -7.85
C GLY A 389 -13.74 -6.99 -8.19
N TYR A 390 -14.14 -7.91 -7.32
CA TYR A 390 -15.34 -8.73 -7.51
C TYR A 390 -16.62 -7.91 -7.60
N GLY A 391 -16.86 -7.01 -6.64
CA GLY A 391 -18.09 -6.22 -6.54
C GLY A 391 -18.28 -5.30 -7.74
N ALA A 392 -17.25 -4.54 -8.13
CA ALA A 392 -17.32 -3.64 -9.29
C ALA A 392 -17.55 -4.41 -10.60
N ALA A 393 -16.89 -5.57 -10.77
CA ALA A 393 -17.09 -6.41 -11.94
C ALA A 393 -18.49 -7.04 -11.97
N LEU A 394 -19.06 -7.40 -10.81
CA LEU A 394 -20.43 -7.89 -10.69
C LEU A 394 -21.43 -6.81 -11.07
N VAL A 395 -21.28 -5.59 -10.54
CA VAL A 395 -22.12 -4.44 -10.93
C VAL A 395 -22.00 -4.17 -12.44
N ALA A 396 -20.79 -4.16 -12.97
CA ALA A 396 -20.58 -3.94 -14.40
C ALA A 396 -21.30 -4.98 -15.27
N GLN A 397 -21.41 -6.24 -14.83
CA GLN A 397 -22.15 -7.28 -15.58
C GLN A 397 -23.64 -6.93 -15.75
N TYR A 398 -24.29 -6.33 -14.74
CA TYR A 398 -25.68 -5.87 -14.84
C TYR A 398 -25.85 -4.71 -15.84
N PHE A 399 -24.76 -3.97 -16.12
CA PHE A 399 -24.74 -2.84 -17.05
C PHE A 399 -23.98 -3.18 -18.35
N LEU A 400 -24.16 -4.37 -18.90
CA LEU A 400 -23.59 -4.84 -20.17
C LEU A 400 -22.06 -4.75 -20.24
N GLY A 401 -21.40 -4.91 -19.10
CA GLY A 401 -19.93 -4.83 -18.97
C GLY A 401 -19.39 -3.41 -18.79
N SER A 402 -20.26 -2.41 -18.65
CA SER A 402 -19.87 -1.02 -18.46
C SER A 402 -19.41 -0.74 -17.03
N PHE A 403 -18.25 -0.13 -16.88
CA PHE A 403 -17.71 0.31 -15.58
C PHE A 403 -18.15 1.72 -15.16
N ILE A 404 -19.02 2.38 -15.92
CA ILE A 404 -19.48 3.74 -15.61
C ILE A 404 -20.20 3.78 -14.25
N VAL A 405 -21.12 2.84 -14.00
CA VAL A 405 -21.86 2.79 -12.72
C VAL A 405 -20.95 2.45 -11.54
N PRO A 406 -20.07 1.43 -11.61
CA PRO A 406 -19.02 1.22 -10.60
C PRO A 406 -18.20 2.47 -10.28
N PHE A 407 -17.85 3.28 -11.28
CA PHE A 407 -17.12 4.55 -11.05
C PHE A 407 -17.96 5.59 -10.31
N TYR A 408 -19.25 5.73 -10.61
CA TYR A 408 -20.13 6.61 -9.83
C TYR A 408 -20.22 6.18 -8.36
N ILE A 409 -20.32 4.87 -8.11
CA ILE A 409 -20.31 4.33 -6.74
C ILE A 409 -18.98 4.65 -6.05
N ALA A 410 -17.86 4.44 -6.72
CA ALA A 410 -16.53 4.72 -6.18
C ALA A 410 -16.32 6.23 -5.90
N ALA A 411 -16.76 7.10 -6.81
CA ALA A 411 -16.74 8.55 -6.58
C ALA A 411 -17.58 8.95 -5.35
N GLY A 412 -18.76 8.35 -5.19
CA GLY A 412 -19.61 8.51 -4.00
C GLY A 412 -18.92 8.05 -2.72
N PHE A 413 -18.20 6.93 -2.75
CA PHE A 413 -17.42 6.43 -1.61
C PHE A 413 -16.28 7.40 -1.21
N CYS A 414 -15.54 7.94 -2.16
CA CYS A 414 -14.51 8.94 -1.90
C CYS A 414 -15.12 10.23 -1.33
N ALA A 415 -16.25 10.70 -1.88
CA ALA A 415 -16.96 11.87 -1.38
C ALA A 415 -17.45 11.66 0.07
N ILE A 416 -18.02 10.49 0.38
CA ILE A 416 -18.45 10.14 1.75
C ILE A 416 -17.22 10.12 2.68
N SER A 417 -16.09 9.54 2.24
CA SER A 417 -14.87 9.53 3.04
C SER A 417 -14.35 10.95 3.32
N ALA A 418 -14.42 11.87 2.33
CA ALA A 418 -14.07 13.27 2.52
C ALA A 418 -14.98 13.98 3.54
N LEU A 419 -16.29 13.74 3.46
CA LEU A 419 -17.26 14.29 4.42
C LEU A 419 -17.04 13.74 5.84
N LEU A 420 -16.78 12.43 5.96
CA LEU A 420 -16.45 11.79 7.25
C LEU A 420 -15.16 12.36 7.85
N ALA A 421 -14.15 12.67 7.03
CA ALA A 421 -12.92 13.31 7.50
C ALA A 421 -13.20 14.68 8.14
N PHE A 422 -14.02 15.50 7.50
CA PHE A 422 -14.31 16.85 7.94
C PHE A 422 -15.31 16.91 9.09
N PHE A 423 -16.46 16.24 8.95
CA PHE A 423 -17.57 16.38 9.88
C PHE A 423 -17.56 15.38 11.04
N ALA A 424 -16.89 14.24 10.90
CA ALA A 424 -16.84 13.23 11.94
C ALA A 424 -15.43 13.09 12.58
N LEU A 425 -14.39 12.82 11.80
CA LEU A 425 -13.06 12.55 12.33
C LEU A 425 -12.47 13.79 13.02
N ARG A 426 -12.51 14.95 12.33
CA ARG A 426 -11.91 16.20 12.83
C ARG A 426 -12.47 16.62 14.19
N PRO A 427 -13.79 16.72 14.43
CA PRO A 427 -14.33 17.08 15.74
C PRO A 427 -14.08 15.99 16.80
N LEU A 428 -14.16 14.71 16.43
CA LEU A 428 -13.93 13.59 17.34
C LEU A 428 -12.50 13.59 17.89
N VAL A 429 -11.51 13.72 17.02
CA VAL A 429 -10.08 13.76 17.42
C VAL A 429 -9.77 14.99 18.25
N ARG A 430 -10.25 16.17 17.85
CA ARG A 430 -10.00 17.42 18.59
C ARG A 430 -10.62 17.41 19.99
N SER A 431 -11.87 16.93 20.11
CA SER A 431 -12.54 16.85 21.41
C SER A 431 -11.83 15.89 22.38
N ARG A 432 -11.33 14.75 21.85
CA ARG A 432 -10.59 13.78 22.66
C ARG A 432 -9.26 14.33 23.13
N ILE A 433 -8.46 14.91 22.25
CA ILE A 433 -7.17 15.48 22.61
C ILE A 433 -7.32 16.63 23.59
N ALA A 434 -8.34 17.46 23.43
CA ALA A 434 -8.64 18.52 24.41
C ALA A 434 -8.95 17.94 25.80
N LYS A 435 -9.72 16.84 25.89
CA LYS A 435 -9.98 16.13 27.14
C LYS A 435 -8.72 15.48 27.74
N GLU A 436 -7.83 14.96 26.92
CA GLU A 436 -6.55 14.40 27.40
C GLU A 436 -5.64 15.49 27.98
N VAL A 437 -5.58 16.66 27.34
CA VAL A 437 -4.80 17.81 27.81
C VAL A 437 -5.35 18.36 29.13
N SER A 438 -6.67 18.45 29.27
CA SER A 438 -7.31 18.96 30.51
C SER A 438 -7.14 18.03 31.70
N LYS A 439 -6.94 16.72 31.47
CA LYS A 439 -6.70 15.73 32.52
C LYS A 439 -5.22 15.53 32.89
N ALA A 440 -4.31 16.13 32.12
CA ALA A 440 -2.89 16.06 32.44
C ALA A 440 -2.63 16.88 33.73
N PRO A 441 -1.87 16.35 34.73
CA PRO A 441 -1.52 17.13 35.90
C PRO A 441 -0.81 18.41 35.44
N GLN A 442 -1.30 19.56 35.93
CA GLN A 442 -0.59 20.82 35.73
C GLN A 442 0.81 20.68 36.32
N PRO A 443 1.88 21.08 35.60
CA PRO A 443 3.20 21.11 36.24
C PRO A 443 3.08 22.00 37.48
N ALA A 444 3.43 21.45 38.64
CA ALA A 444 3.48 22.21 39.87
C ALA A 444 4.33 23.46 39.59
N LEU A 445 3.73 24.62 39.70
CA LEU A 445 4.46 25.89 39.65
C LEU A 445 5.52 25.80 40.73
N ALA A 446 6.77 25.63 40.33
CA ALA A 446 7.90 25.74 41.23
C ALA A 446 7.83 27.15 41.85
N LYS A 447 7.47 27.15 43.12
CA LYS A 447 7.58 28.35 43.96
C LYS A 447 9.04 28.65 44.27
#